data_bc806ccb0232627ee7a60f0fc86a78a5
#
_entry.id   bc806ccb0232627ee7a60f0fc86a78a5
#
_cell.length_a   1.000
_cell.length_b   1.000
_cell.length_c   1.000
_cell.angle_alpha   90.00
_cell.angle_beta   90.00
_cell.angle_gamma   90.00
#
_symmetry.space_group_name_H-M   'P 1'
#
loop_
_entity.id
_entity.type
_entity.pdbx_description
1 polymer ?
#
loop_
_entity_poly.entity_id
_entity_poly.type
_entity_poly.pdbx_seq_one_letter_code
_entity_poly.pdbx_strand_id
1 'polypeptide(L)'
;MGRLAKSIELLVAKQGSLQQQLITAEETNRKRQEYLDTYFEYNRKYSILDSRFKNLKTTNAIVMRILEKRRDNIIKSIEERTEAILAIILPEENFHVQITYTTRGKNYISEVFIGKDSGNGNIVWSRPKGTNGEFMKQLISFSILASINSLLGSEFLLMDEPFSSSDNINVSKMQPIIKLVKFIK
;
A
#
# COMPACT_ATOMS: atom_id res chain seq x y z
N MET A 1 -35.49 72.69 53.61
CA MET A 1 -35.27 72.35 52.15
C MET A 1 -34.04 71.52 51.82
N GLY A 2 -32.95 71.55 52.60
CA GLY A 2 -31.70 70.89 52.26
C GLY A 2 -31.69 69.33 52.29
N ARG A 3 -32.58 68.68 53.08
CA ARG A 3 -32.54 67.17 53.13
C ARG A 3 -33.18 66.50 51.90
N LEU A 4 -34.20 67.07 51.33
CA LEU A 4 -34.90 66.59 50.14
C LEU A 4 -33.98 66.71 48.90
N ALA A 5 -33.25 67.78 48.72
CA ALA A 5 -32.29 67.99 47.64
C ALA A 5 -31.18 66.96 47.68
N LYS A 6 -30.62 66.70 48.87
CA LYS A 6 -29.59 65.67 49.04
C LYS A 6 -30.05 64.25 48.73
N SER A 7 -31.32 63.97 49.09
CA SER A 7 -31.89 62.61 48.75
C SER A 7 -32.12 62.45 47.25
N ILE A 8 -32.53 63.51 46.55
CA ILE A 8 -32.71 63.52 45.11
C ILE A 8 -31.37 63.32 44.38
N GLU A 9 -30.28 64.02 44.79
CA GLU A 9 -28.96 63.88 44.27
C GLU A 9 -28.42 62.43 44.43
N LEU A 10 -28.70 61.85 45.61
CA LEU A 10 -28.24 60.46 45.87
C LEU A 10 -29.02 59.43 45.03
N LEU A 11 -30.32 59.67 44.78
CA LEU A 11 -31.10 58.80 43.89
C LEU A 11 -30.67 58.93 42.45
N VAL A 12 -30.39 60.15 41.97
CA VAL A 12 -29.87 60.37 40.61
C VAL A 12 -28.48 59.70 40.40
N ALA A 13 -27.60 59.85 41.40
CA ALA A 13 -26.29 59.16 41.34
C ALA A 13 -26.41 57.65 41.36
N LYS A 14 -27.33 57.08 42.15
CA LYS A 14 -27.62 55.66 42.19
C LYS A 14 -28.26 55.15 40.89
N GLN A 15 -29.16 55.93 40.29
CA GLN A 15 -29.74 55.65 39.00
C GLN A 15 -28.64 55.57 37.88
N GLY A 16 -27.73 56.57 37.86
CA GLY A 16 -26.61 56.55 36.91
C GLY A 16 -25.70 55.34 37.07
N SER A 17 -25.36 55.00 38.35
CA SER A 17 -24.58 53.80 38.63
C SER A 17 -25.26 52.50 38.17
N LEU A 18 -26.54 52.34 38.41
CA LEU A 18 -27.32 51.20 37.98
C LEU A 18 -27.42 51.10 36.44
N GLN A 19 -27.60 52.23 35.78
CA GLN A 19 -27.59 52.30 34.33
C GLN A 19 -26.23 51.82 33.72
N GLN A 20 -25.16 52.24 34.33
CA GLN A 20 -23.79 51.85 33.89
C GLN A 20 -23.52 50.34 34.14
N GLN A 21 -24.00 49.80 35.26
CA GLN A 21 -23.96 48.36 35.54
C GLN A 21 -24.79 47.55 34.54
N LEU A 22 -25.97 48.04 34.15
CA LEU A 22 -26.82 47.40 33.15
C LEU A 22 -26.09 47.31 31.78
N ILE A 23 -25.55 48.43 31.31
CA ILE A 23 -24.81 48.49 30.04
C ILE A 23 -23.61 47.47 30.05
N THR A 24 -22.84 47.45 31.15
CA THR A 24 -21.73 46.52 31.28
C THR A 24 -22.18 45.07 31.29
N ALA A 25 -23.31 44.77 31.95
CA ALA A 25 -23.88 43.42 31.96
C ALA A 25 -24.39 43.00 30.58
N GLU A 26 -25.02 43.89 29.82
CA GLU A 26 -25.48 43.67 28.47
C GLU A 26 -24.31 43.40 27.50
N GLU A 27 -23.22 44.18 27.56
CA GLU A 27 -22.02 43.98 26.78
C GLU A 27 -21.35 42.64 27.09
N THR A 28 -21.28 42.29 28.37
CA THR A 28 -20.71 41.02 28.82
C THR A 28 -21.54 39.83 28.30
N ASN A 29 -22.86 39.96 28.36
CA ASN A 29 -23.78 38.93 27.87
C ASN A 29 -23.68 38.76 26.34
N ARG A 30 -23.56 39.87 25.59
CA ARG A 30 -23.34 39.85 24.14
C ARG A 30 -22.02 39.12 23.79
N LYS A 31 -20.90 39.48 24.45
CA LYS A 31 -19.61 38.79 24.25
C LYS A 31 -19.69 37.31 24.57
N ARG A 32 -20.39 36.95 25.63
CA ARG A 32 -20.61 35.55 25.99
C ARG A 32 -21.36 34.81 24.89
N GLN A 33 -22.39 35.45 24.32
CA GLN A 33 -23.14 34.84 23.22
C GLN A 33 -22.30 34.65 21.98
N GLU A 34 -21.48 35.64 21.59
CA GLU A 34 -20.54 35.53 20.46
C GLU A 34 -19.52 34.40 20.66
N TYR A 35 -19.03 34.21 21.89
CA TYR A 35 -18.13 33.06 22.19
C TYR A 35 -18.86 31.73 22.10
N LEU A 36 -20.09 31.63 22.55
CA LEU A 36 -20.87 30.40 22.46
C LEU A 36 -21.18 30.04 21.01
N ASP A 37 -21.56 31.00 20.19
CA ASP A 37 -21.84 30.78 18.77
C ASP A 37 -20.58 30.31 18.03
N THR A 38 -19.44 30.95 18.31
CA THR A 38 -18.14 30.56 17.80
C THR A 38 -17.74 29.13 18.24
N TYR A 39 -17.97 28.82 19.52
CA TYR A 39 -17.71 27.47 20.05
C TYR A 39 -18.54 26.38 19.36
N PHE A 40 -19.84 26.65 19.16
CA PHE A 40 -20.71 25.70 18.45
C PHE A 40 -20.30 25.53 16.99
N GLU A 41 -19.90 26.58 16.32
CA GLU A 41 -19.39 26.51 14.95
C GLU A 41 -18.13 25.67 14.85
N TYR A 42 -17.16 25.88 15.74
CA TYR A 42 -15.95 25.06 15.80
C TYR A 42 -16.23 23.59 16.09
N ASN A 43 -17.12 23.30 17.03
CA ASN A 43 -17.50 21.92 17.35
C ASN A 43 -18.16 21.23 16.15
N ARG A 44 -19.00 21.94 15.41
CA ARG A 44 -19.63 21.42 14.20
C ARG A 44 -18.57 21.12 13.13
N LYS A 45 -17.64 22.03 12.89
CA LYS A 45 -16.51 21.83 11.94
C LYS A 45 -15.65 20.65 12.37
N TYR A 46 -15.32 20.56 13.64
CA TYR A 46 -14.54 19.45 14.19
C TYR A 46 -15.21 18.10 13.98
N SER A 47 -16.50 17.99 14.28
CA SER A 47 -17.27 16.76 14.08
C SER A 47 -17.29 16.30 12.61
N ILE A 48 -17.43 17.24 11.67
CA ILE A 48 -17.38 16.96 10.24
C ILE A 48 -15.98 16.47 9.83
N LEU A 49 -14.92 17.11 10.30
CA LEU A 49 -13.55 16.74 10.00
C LEU A 49 -13.19 15.38 10.59
N ASP A 50 -13.60 15.08 11.82
CA ASP A 50 -13.38 13.79 12.48
C ASP A 50 -14.06 12.65 11.69
N SER A 51 -15.31 12.87 11.26
CA SER A 51 -16.04 11.91 10.43
C SER A 51 -15.33 11.68 9.08
N ARG A 52 -14.86 12.74 8.42
CA ARG A 52 -14.10 12.64 7.17
C ARG A 52 -12.78 11.88 7.37
N PHE A 53 -12.06 12.18 8.45
CA PHE A 53 -10.83 11.49 8.79
C PHE A 53 -11.03 9.99 9.00
N LYS A 54 -12.07 9.61 9.75
CA LYS A 54 -12.44 8.19 9.95
C LYS A 54 -12.76 7.50 8.63
N ASN A 55 -13.54 8.15 7.76
CA ASN A 55 -13.88 7.62 6.45
C ASN A 55 -12.63 7.44 5.57
N LEU A 56 -11.73 8.43 5.53
CA LEU A 56 -10.48 8.34 4.78
C LEU A 56 -9.58 7.21 5.29
N LYS A 57 -9.48 7.03 6.61
CA LYS A 57 -8.72 5.93 7.22
C LYS A 57 -9.29 4.57 6.80
N THR A 58 -10.61 4.42 6.83
CA THR A 58 -11.28 3.18 6.40
C THR A 58 -11.07 2.93 4.90
N THR A 59 -11.25 3.95 4.07
CA THR A 59 -11.03 3.86 2.62
C THR A 59 -9.59 3.47 2.30
N ASN A 60 -8.61 4.09 2.96
CA ASN A 60 -7.20 3.74 2.79
C ASN A 60 -6.92 2.28 3.15
N ALA A 61 -7.48 1.79 4.26
CA ALA A 61 -7.33 0.38 4.66
C ALA A 61 -7.92 -0.58 3.61
N ILE A 62 -9.07 -0.26 3.03
CA ILE A 62 -9.69 -1.05 1.95
C ILE A 62 -8.80 -1.05 0.70
N VAL A 63 -8.32 0.12 0.27
CA VAL A 63 -7.44 0.24 -0.89
C VAL A 63 -6.16 -0.57 -0.70
N MET A 64 -5.51 -0.45 0.46
CA MET A 64 -4.30 -1.24 0.77
C MET A 64 -4.57 -2.75 0.69
N ARG A 65 -5.68 -3.22 1.26
CA ARG A 65 -6.06 -4.64 1.18
C ARG A 65 -6.31 -5.12 -0.26
N ILE A 66 -6.92 -4.28 -1.09
CA ILE A 66 -7.12 -4.60 -2.52
C ILE A 66 -5.79 -4.70 -3.24
N LEU A 67 -4.87 -3.75 -2.99
CA LEU A 67 -3.54 -3.76 -3.59
C LEU A 67 -2.72 -4.99 -3.18
N GLU A 68 -2.75 -5.35 -1.90
CA GLU A 68 -2.11 -6.58 -1.40
C GLU A 68 -2.67 -7.82 -2.09
N LYS A 69 -3.98 -7.98 -2.14
CA LYS A 69 -4.61 -9.13 -2.82
C LYS A 69 -4.27 -9.17 -4.31
N ARG A 70 -4.25 -8.03 -5.01
CA ARG A 70 -3.84 -7.97 -6.42
C ARG A 70 -2.39 -8.38 -6.62
N ARG A 71 -1.51 -7.88 -5.77
CA ARG A 71 -0.08 -8.25 -5.79
C ARG A 71 0.08 -9.75 -5.61
N ASP A 72 -0.56 -10.33 -4.60
CA ASP A 72 -0.45 -11.77 -4.30
C ASP A 72 -0.97 -12.63 -5.48
N ASN A 73 -2.05 -12.21 -6.12
CA ASN A 73 -2.56 -12.88 -7.32
C ASN A 73 -1.58 -12.79 -8.50
N ILE A 74 -0.92 -11.64 -8.71
CA ILE A 74 0.08 -11.46 -9.77
C ILE A 74 1.29 -12.35 -9.49
N ILE A 75 1.79 -12.35 -8.26
CA ILE A 75 2.93 -13.20 -7.85
C ILE A 75 2.59 -14.66 -8.12
N LYS A 76 1.45 -15.13 -7.66
CA LYS A 76 1.00 -16.50 -7.89
C LYS A 76 0.91 -16.85 -9.38
N SER A 77 0.39 -15.95 -10.21
CA SER A 77 0.37 -16.14 -11.66
C SER A 77 1.76 -16.21 -12.28
N ILE A 78 2.73 -15.46 -11.76
CA ILE A 78 4.12 -15.53 -12.20
C ILE A 78 4.74 -16.87 -11.79
N GLU A 79 4.53 -17.31 -10.54
CA GLU A 79 5.01 -18.60 -10.02
C GLU A 79 4.48 -19.75 -10.89
N GLU A 80 3.17 -19.85 -11.07
CA GLU A 80 2.52 -20.91 -11.87
C GLU A 80 3.02 -20.96 -13.32
N ARG A 81 3.17 -19.79 -13.97
CA ARG A 81 3.69 -19.72 -15.35
C ARG A 81 5.17 -20.08 -15.42
N THR A 82 5.96 -19.67 -14.43
CA THR A 82 7.39 -20.01 -14.34
C THR A 82 7.56 -21.50 -14.15
N GLU A 83 6.77 -22.14 -13.29
CA GLU A 83 6.76 -23.60 -13.12
C GLU A 83 6.39 -24.32 -14.42
N ALA A 84 5.37 -23.84 -15.12
CA ALA A 84 4.96 -24.41 -16.41
C ALA A 84 6.08 -24.32 -17.46
N ILE A 85 6.82 -23.21 -17.53
CA ILE A 85 7.97 -23.05 -18.43
C ILE A 85 9.09 -24.03 -18.04
N LEU A 86 9.40 -24.12 -16.73
CA LEU A 86 10.43 -25.04 -16.24
C LEU A 86 10.07 -26.49 -16.52
N ALA A 87 8.82 -26.89 -16.37
CA ALA A 87 8.34 -28.23 -16.66
C ALA A 87 8.49 -28.62 -18.15
N ILE A 88 8.37 -27.65 -19.07
CA ILE A 88 8.58 -27.89 -20.50
C ILE A 88 10.09 -28.08 -20.82
N ILE A 89 10.96 -27.34 -20.14
CA ILE A 89 12.39 -27.36 -20.40
C ILE A 89 13.07 -28.52 -19.70
N LEU A 90 12.63 -28.84 -18.50
CA LEU A 90 13.19 -29.85 -17.61
C LEU A 90 12.06 -30.81 -17.14
N PRO A 91 11.50 -31.60 -18.07
CA PRO A 91 10.31 -32.41 -17.77
C PRO A 91 10.57 -33.52 -16.75
N GLU A 92 11.83 -33.89 -16.54
CA GLU A 92 12.19 -34.93 -15.58
C GLU A 92 12.28 -34.41 -14.13
N GLU A 93 12.24 -33.08 -13.94
CA GLU A 93 12.40 -32.46 -12.66
C GLU A 93 11.15 -31.65 -12.28
N ASN A 94 10.47 -32.03 -11.21
CA ASN A 94 9.36 -31.27 -10.68
C ASN A 94 9.89 -30.09 -9.87
N PHE A 95 9.97 -28.92 -10.50
CA PHE A 95 10.33 -27.69 -9.84
C PHE A 95 9.10 -26.93 -9.38
N HIS A 96 9.21 -26.40 -8.15
CA HIS A 96 8.30 -25.43 -7.60
C HIS A 96 8.99 -24.09 -7.48
N VAL A 97 8.26 -23.00 -7.72
CA VAL A 97 8.78 -21.64 -7.64
C VAL A 97 8.00 -20.88 -6.60
N GLN A 98 8.70 -20.21 -5.70
CA GLN A 98 8.10 -19.34 -4.69
C GLN A 98 8.78 -17.98 -4.76
N ILE A 99 7.97 -16.93 -4.87
CA ILE A 99 8.43 -15.53 -4.84
C ILE A 99 7.94 -14.91 -3.54
N THR A 100 8.87 -14.69 -2.62
CA THR A 100 8.55 -14.00 -1.37
C THR A 100 8.79 -12.50 -1.52
N TYR A 101 7.97 -11.74 -0.80
CA TYR A 101 7.99 -10.29 -0.87
C TYR A 101 8.07 -9.72 0.55
N THR A 102 9.17 -9.03 0.84
CA THR A 102 9.39 -8.43 2.16
C THR A 102 9.64 -6.93 2.03
N THR A 103 9.15 -6.18 3.00
CA THR A 103 9.45 -4.75 3.11
C THR A 103 10.61 -4.54 4.08
N ARG A 104 11.67 -3.89 3.62
CA ARG A 104 12.79 -3.50 4.47
C ARG A 104 12.94 -1.98 4.48
N GLY A 105 12.36 -1.35 5.49
CA GLY A 105 12.24 0.11 5.53
C GLY A 105 11.29 0.62 4.44
N LYS A 106 11.78 1.49 3.54
CA LYS A 106 11.04 2.01 2.37
C LYS A 106 11.19 1.16 1.10
N ASN A 107 12.05 0.15 1.14
CA ASN A 107 12.37 -0.66 -0.02
C ASN A 107 11.62 -1.99 0.04
N TYR A 108 11.21 -2.43 -1.14
CA TYR A 108 10.62 -3.74 -1.33
C TYR A 108 11.71 -4.67 -1.85
N ILE A 109 11.84 -5.83 -1.21
CA ILE A 109 12.80 -6.86 -1.60
C ILE A 109 11.99 -8.09 -1.98
N SER A 110 12.22 -8.58 -3.20
CA SER A 110 11.69 -9.87 -3.64
C SER A 110 12.81 -10.91 -3.65
N GLU A 111 12.52 -12.07 -3.12
CA GLU A 111 13.42 -13.22 -3.15
C GLU A 111 12.72 -14.37 -3.86
N VAL A 112 13.45 -15.06 -4.71
CA VAL A 112 12.98 -16.23 -5.44
C VAL A 112 13.56 -17.47 -4.79
N PHE A 113 12.72 -18.47 -4.54
CA PHE A 113 13.11 -19.79 -4.07
C PHE A 113 12.65 -20.84 -5.07
N ILE A 114 13.48 -21.89 -5.20
CA ILE A 114 13.18 -23.05 -6.01
C ILE A 114 13.02 -24.24 -5.08
N GLY A 115 11.91 -24.92 -5.22
CA GLY A 115 11.59 -26.14 -4.51
C GLY A 115 11.80 -27.35 -5.42
N LYS A 116 12.40 -28.40 -4.90
CA LYS A 116 12.43 -29.74 -5.51
C LYS A 116 11.68 -30.71 -4.60
N ASP A 117 10.89 -31.58 -5.21
CA ASP A 117 10.26 -32.68 -4.48
C ASP A 117 11.36 -33.70 -4.10
N SER A 118 11.45 -34.00 -2.81
CA SER A 118 12.40 -34.98 -2.25
C SER A 118 11.93 -36.43 -2.37
N GLY A 119 10.84 -36.70 -3.07
CA GLY A 119 10.25 -38.04 -3.23
C GLY A 119 9.39 -38.51 -2.04
N ASN A 120 9.41 -37.78 -0.92
CA ASN A 120 8.61 -38.07 0.27
C ASN A 120 7.42 -37.09 0.46
N GLY A 121 7.08 -36.34 -0.59
CA GLY A 121 6.07 -35.30 -0.53
C GLY A 121 6.53 -34.02 0.17
N ASN A 122 7.82 -33.93 0.55
CA ASN A 122 8.42 -32.74 1.12
C ASN A 122 9.15 -31.95 0.02
N ILE A 123 8.88 -30.66 -0.06
CA ILE A 123 9.56 -29.75 -0.99
C ILE A 123 10.75 -29.14 -0.25
N VAL A 124 11.94 -29.34 -0.81
CA VAL A 124 13.18 -28.71 -0.32
C VAL A 124 13.40 -27.40 -1.07
N TRP A 125 13.28 -26.29 -0.35
CA TRP A 125 13.45 -24.95 -0.89
C TRP A 125 14.91 -24.48 -0.83
N SER A 126 15.39 -23.91 -1.92
CA SER A 126 16.74 -23.34 -2.00
C SER A 126 16.72 -22.02 -2.80
N ARG A 127 17.70 -21.16 -2.53
CA ARG A 127 17.92 -19.99 -3.38
C ARG A 127 18.64 -20.41 -4.68
N PRO A 128 18.34 -19.80 -5.82
CA PRO A 128 19.00 -20.15 -7.09
C PRO A 128 20.51 -20.03 -7.07
N LYS A 129 21.06 -19.21 -6.15
CA LYS A 129 22.50 -18.95 -6.02
C LYS A 129 23.33 -20.10 -5.45
N GLY A 130 22.73 -21.05 -4.71
CA GLY A 130 23.52 -21.97 -3.88
C GLY A 130 23.79 -23.34 -4.50
N THR A 131 22.83 -23.91 -5.21
CA THR A 131 22.81 -25.35 -5.49
C THR A 131 22.65 -25.74 -6.94
N ASN A 132 22.23 -24.85 -7.83
CA ASN A 132 21.74 -25.25 -9.15
C ASN A 132 22.58 -24.75 -10.35
N GLY A 133 23.75 -24.18 -10.09
CA GLY A 133 24.62 -23.68 -11.16
C GLY A 133 24.14 -22.42 -11.89
N GLU A 134 24.98 -21.84 -12.71
CA GLU A 134 24.71 -20.58 -13.41
C GLU A 134 23.59 -20.73 -14.46
N PHE A 135 23.53 -21.87 -15.12
CA PHE A 135 22.50 -22.20 -16.09
C PHE A 135 21.09 -22.12 -15.47
N MET A 136 20.89 -22.71 -14.29
CA MET A 136 19.58 -22.68 -13.62
C MET A 136 19.17 -21.26 -13.21
N LYS A 137 20.11 -20.42 -12.78
CA LYS A 137 19.80 -19.01 -12.51
C LYS A 137 19.29 -18.29 -13.76
N GLN A 138 19.99 -18.47 -14.88
CA GLN A 138 19.62 -17.85 -16.15
C GLN A 138 18.27 -18.34 -16.63
N LEU A 139 18.00 -19.65 -16.50
CA LEU A 139 16.75 -20.28 -16.87
C LEU A 139 15.58 -19.74 -16.03
N ILE A 140 15.75 -19.65 -14.72
CA ILE A 140 14.73 -19.11 -13.82
C ILE A 140 14.49 -17.63 -14.11
N SER A 141 15.53 -16.84 -14.28
CA SER A 141 15.42 -15.42 -14.63
C SER A 141 14.68 -15.22 -15.95
N PHE A 142 15.01 -16.03 -16.95
CA PHE A 142 14.30 -16.06 -18.23
C PHE A 142 12.82 -16.41 -18.04
N SER A 143 12.54 -17.49 -17.31
CA SER A 143 11.16 -17.97 -17.12
C SER A 143 10.29 -16.94 -16.39
N ILE A 144 10.83 -16.25 -15.39
CA ILE A 144 10.17 -15.17 -14.68
C ILE A 144 9.90 -13.98 -15.61
N LEU A 145 10.92 -13.56 -16.38
CA LEU A 145 10.76 -12.45 -17.34
C LEU A 145 9.76 -12.79 -18.44
N ALA A 146 9.77 -14.00 -18.95
CA ALA A 146 8.79 -14.47 -19.94
C ALA A 146 7.37 -14.49 -19.33
N SER A 147 7.22 -14.91 -18.08
CA SER A 147 5.95 -14.90 -17.35
C SER A 147 5.42 -13.50 -17.16
N ILE A 148 6.26 -12.56 -16.74
CA ILE A 148 5.90 -11.14 -16.58
C ILE A 148 5.53 -10.54 -17.94
N ASN A 149 6.32 -10.80 -18.96
CA ASN A 149 6.10 -10.30 -20.31
C ASN A 149 4.72 -10.78 -20.87
N SER A 150 4.42 -12.06 -20.66
CA SER A 150 3.12 -12.63 -21.02
C SER A 150 1.96 -11.98 -20.24
N LEU A 151 2.12 -11.69 -18.95
CA LEU A 151 1.09 -11.00 -18.15
C LEU A 151 0.87 -9.55 -18.60
N LEU A 152 1.91 -8.90 -19.09
CA LEU A 152 1.82 -7.54 -19.64
C LEU A 152 1.29 -7.50 -21.07
N GLY A 153 1.07 -8.65 -21.71
CA GLY A 153 0.64 -8.74 -23.10
C GLY A 153 1.69 -8.25 -24.09
N SER A 154 2.96 -8.25 -23.72
CA SER A 154 4.05 -7.84 -24.60
C SER A 154 4.43 -8.99 -25.55
N GLU A 155 4.65 -8.67 -26.81
CA GLU A 155 5.05 -9.64 -27.83
C GLU A 155 6.57 -9.82 -27.95
N PHE A 156 7.35 -8.98 -27.26
CA PHE A 156 8.82 -8.95 -27.38
C PHE A 156 9.49 -9.09 -26.03
N LEU A 157 10.47 -9.98 -25.96
CA LEU A 157 11.38 -10.13 -24.84
C LEU A 157 12.82 -9.90 -25.37
N LEU A 158 13.43 -8.79 -24.94
CA LEU A 158 14.83 -8.49 -25.26
C LEU A 158 15.72 -9.02 -24.15
N MET A 159 16.71 -9.81 -24.54
CA MET A 159 17.71 -10.36 -23.62
C MET A 159 19.09 -10.15 -24.22
N ASP A 160 20.03 -9.70 -23.38
CA ASP A 160 21.44 -9.59 -23.71
C ASP A 160 22.13 -10.87 -23.28
N GLU A 161 22.77 -11.55 -24.24
CA GLU A 161 23.50 -12.82 -24.05
C GLU A 161 22.78 -13.85 -23.15
N PRO A 162 21.51 -14.19 -23.44
CA PRO A 162 20.80 -15.18 -22.64
C PRO A 162 21.55 -16.51 -22.75
N PHE A 163 21.92 -17.06 -21.60
CA PHE A 163 22.52 -18.38 -21.52
C PHE A 163 23.99 -18.47 -21.99
N SER A 164 24.74 -17.38 -21.87
CA SER A 164 26.19 -17.34 -22.19
C SER A 164 27.04 -18.38 -21.43
N SER A 165 26.52 -18.89 -20.29
CA SER A 165 27.18 -19.95 -19.50
C SER A 165 26.69 -21.37 -19.81
N SER A 166 25.92 -21.55 -20.91
CA SER A 166 25.33 -22.85 -21.23
C SER A 166 26.30 -23.71 -22.02
N ASP A 167 26.53 -24.97 -21.59
CA ASP A 167 27.20 -25.98 -22.36
C ASP A 167 26.38 -26.40 -23.58
N ASN A 168 27.03 -26.98 -24.59
CA ASN A 168 26.37 -27.43 -25.82
C ASN A 168 25.19 -28.41 -25.57
N ILE A 169 25.23 -29.17 -24.49
CA ILE A 169 24.14 -30.08 -24.05
C ILE A 169 22.91 -29.28 -23.60
N ASN A 170 23.13 -28.15 -22.98
CA ASN A 170 22.03 -27.28 -22.48
C ASN A 170 21.43 -26.44 -23.61
N VAL A 171 22.20 -26.08 -24.64
CA VAL A 171 21.69 -25.35 -25.82
C VAL A 171 20.63 -26.17 -26.57
N SER A 172 20.79 -27.51 -26.67
CA SER A 172 19.78 -28.36 -27.31
C SER A 172 18.46 -28.41 -26.54
N LYS A 173 18.51 -28.31 -25.21
CA LYS A 173 17.30 -28.20 -24.33
C LYS A 173 16.61 -26.84 -24.44
N MET A 174 17.24 -25.85 -25.04
CA MET A 174 16.72 -24.50 -25.22
C MET A 174 15.92 -24.32 -26.51
N GLN A 175 16.07 -25.21 -27.49
CA GLN A 175 15.27 -25.15 -28.72
C GLN A 175 13.73 -25.09 -28.45
N PRO A 176 13.18 -25.83 -27.49
CA PRO A 176 11.78 -25.69 -27.11
C PRO A 176 11.41 -24.28 -26.63
N ILE A 177 12.34 -23.58 -25.92
CA ILE A 177 12.08 -22.24 -25.38
C ILE A 177 11.87 -21.21 -26.49
N ILE A 178 12.70 -21.25 -27.53
CA ILE A 178 12.61 -20.34 -28.68
C ILE A 178 11.28 -20.55 -29.41
N LYS A 179 10.78 -21.79 -29.44
CA LYS A 179 9.45 -22.10 -29.97
C LYS A 179 8.32 -21.61 -29.06
N LEU A 180 8.53 -21.70 -27.74
CA LEU A 180 7.52 -21.31 -26.73
C LEU A 180 7.27 -19.80 -26.72
N VAL A 181 8.31 -18.98 -26.87
CA VAL A 181 8.17 -17.51 -26.97
C VAL A 181 7.34 -17.09 -28.18
N LYS A 182 7.30 -17.94 -29.25
CA LYS A 182 6.42 -17.71 -30.40
C LYS A 182 4.97 -18.20 -30.18
N PHE A 183 4.70 -18.99 -29.15
CA PHE A 183 3.39 -19.61 -28.89
C PHE A 183 2.59 -18.98 -27.74
N ILE A 184 3.21 -18.11 -26.96
CA ILE A 184 2.46 -17.33 -25.94
C ILE A 184 1.81 -16.13 -26.65
N LYS A 185 0.88 -16.44 -27.53
CA LYS A 185 -0.10 -15.48 -28.09
C LYS A 185 -1.40 -15.56 -27.32
#